data_befd49516749e4ca40405e897bb6c112
#
_entry.id   befd49516749e4ca40405e897bb6c112
#
_cell.length_a   1.000
_cell.length_b   1.000
_cell.length_c   1.000
_cell.angle_alpha   90.00
_cell.angle_beta   90.00
_cell.angle_gamma   90.00
#
_symmetry.space_group_name_H-M   'P 1'
#
loop_
_entity.id
_entity.type
_entity.pdbx_description
1 polymer ?
#
loop_
_entity_poly.entity_id
_entity_poly.type
_entity_poly.pdbx_seq_one_letter_code
_entity_poly.pdbx_strand_id
1 'polypeptide(L)'
;MAKVGPEFYKFSLNTKNILAWVRLNKPLLRSLFAAIVCVYNKERFAMAALLDTVDPEGLEEFSVVFNDRSLNHMSRVFQAVMNDISGMLKDVYSADAVAVIPGGGTFGMEAVARQFGLNANVLVVRNGWFSYRWSQIFEAGNLTKSTTVLKARQIGNISVSPFAPAPIKEVVDTIRDQKPDIVFAPHVETSAGVILPDDYIAAMASAAHEVGALIVLDCVASGCAWVDMRSLGIDVLISAPQKGWSASPCAGLVMLSNRALARMEETTSDSFAADLKKWYQIMQAYENGGHAYHATMPTDALRDFRDTMLEARNYGFDLLKKAQWVLGDAVREMLAEKNIVSVAANGFGAPAVVVNYTSDPEIQTGKSFAEEGMQIAAGVPLQCDEPADFRTFRIGLFGLDKLYDVPGTLARLSRVVDKVL
;
A
#
# COMPACT_ATOMS: atom_id res chain seq x y z
N MET A 1 47.58 31.71 4.66
CA MET A 1 46.28 31.11 4.30
C MET A 1 45.26 31.51 5.37
N ALA A 2 44.53 32.58 5.14
CA ALA A 2 43.59 33.14 6.12
C ALA A 2 42.16 32.68 5.74
N LYS A 3 41.46 32.11 6.71
CA LYS A 3 40.03 31.78 6.61
C LYS A 3 39.21 33.07 6.79
N VAL A 4 38.42 33.44 5.80
CA VAL A 4 37.43 34.51 5.91
C VAL A 4 36.08 33.81 6.16
N GLY A 5 35.50 34.04 7.32
CA GLY A 5 34.12 33.62 7.63
C GLY A 5 33.13 34.71 7.20
N PRO A 6 31.85 34.36 6.89
CA PRO A 6 30.85 35.36 6.52
C PRO A 6 30.31 36.05 7.78
N GLU A 7 30.56 37.35 7.91
CA GLU A 7 29.86 38.22 8.87
C GLU A 7 28.47 38.56 8.34
N PHE A 8 27.45 38.16 9.08
CA PHE A 8 26.08 38.62 8.87
C PHE A 8 25.88 40.00 9.47
N TYR A 9 25.79 41.05 8.65
CA TYR A 9 25.34 42.34 9.09
C TYR A 9 23.86 42.33 9.44
N LYS A 10 23.53 42.50 10.73
CA LYS A 10 22.16 42.80 11.19
C LYS A 10 21.85 44.26 10.90
N PHE A 11 21.15 44.55 9.85
CA PHE A 11 20.48 45.85 9.66
C PHE A 11 19.15 45.88 10.38
N SER A 12 19.05 46.59 11.49
CA SER A 12 17.77 46.99 12.11
C SER A 12 17.26 48.23 11.38
N LEU A 13 16.33 48.03 10.44
CA LEU A 13 15.66 49.16 9.74
C LEU A 13 14.39 49.55 10.49
N ASN A 14 14.34 50.80 10.94
CA ASN A 14 13.16 51.41 11.57
C ASN A 14 12.07 51.62 10.51
N THR A 15 10.92 50.97 10.66
CA THR A 15 9.80 50.95 9.70
C THR A 15 9.25 52.33 9.34
N LYS A 16 9.38 53.35 10.22
CA LYS A 16 8.95 54.72 9.93
C LYS A 16 9.85 55.41 8.89
N ASN A 17 11.13 55.14 8.88
CA ASN A 17 12.07 55.71 7.91
C ASN A 17 11.95 55.07 6.52
N ILE A 18 11.56 53.80 6.44
CA ILE A 18 11.32 53.10 5.18
C ILE A 18 10.09 53.68 4.47
N LEU A 19 9.00 53.92 5.20
CA LEU A 19 7.76 54.51 4.63
C LEU A 19 7.93 55.96 4.12
N ALA A 20 8.76 56.77 4.80
CA ALA A 20 9.07 58.13 4.35
C ALA A 20 9.94 58.11 3.08
N TRP A 21 10.93 57.23 3.01
CA TRP A 21 11.83 57.12 1.85
C TRP A 21 11.10 56.54 0.61
N VAL A 22 10.19 55.61 0.80
CA VAL A 22 9.35 55.02 -0.26
C VAL A 22 8.39 56.05 -0.87
N ARG A 23 7.89 57.05 -0.08
CA ARG A 23 7.02 58.13 -0.60
C ARG A 23 7.76 59.12 -1.47
N LEU A 24 9.04 59.39 -1.21
CA LEU A 24 9.84 60.41 -1.94
C LEU A 24 10.47 59.85 -3.25
N ASN A 25 10.63 58.54 -3.40
CA ASN A 25 11.39 57.92 -4.50
C ASN A 25 10.57 56.95 -5.37
N LYS A 26 9.27 57.19 -5.52
CA LYS A 26 8.37 56.34 -6.32
C LYS A 26 8.86 55.91 -7.72
N PRO A 27 9.53 56.76 -8.53
CA PRO A 27 10.04 56.34 -9.84
C PRO A 27 11.26 55.44 -9.75
N LEU A 28 12.18 55.74 -8.83
CA LEU A 28 13.42 54.94 -8.62
C LEU A 28 13.13 53.56 -8.04
N LEU A 29 12.13 53.49 -7.14
CA LEU A 29 11.70 52.23 -6.55
C LEU A 29 11.00 51.31 -7.57
N ARG A 30 10.25 51.86 -8.52
CA ARG A 30 9.67 51.06 -9.61
C ARG A 30 10.73 50.49 -10.54
N SER A 31 11.78 51.27 -10.85
CA SER A 31 12.90 50.77 -11.68
C SER A 31 13.79 49.77 -10.90
N LEU A 32 14.00 50.02 -9.60
CA LEU A 32 14.75 49.08 -8.74
C LEU A 32 13.98 47.79 -8.49
N PHE A 33 12.66 47.91 -8.28
CA PHE A 33 11.77 46.73 -8.14
C PHE A 33 11.68 45.93 -9.46
N ALA A 34 11.58 46.64 -10.59
CA ALA A 34 11.63 45.99 -11.90
C ALA A 34 13.00 45.35 -12.19
N ALA A 35 14.11 45.97 -11.77
CA ALA A 35 15.46 45.42 -11.89
C ALA A 35 15.67 44.22 -10.94
N ILE A 36 15.19 44.33 -9.70
CA ILE A 36 15.25 43.22 -8.72
C ILE A 36 14.35 42.05 -9.20
N VAL A 37 13.16 42.30 -9.71
CA VAL A 37 12.28 41.30 -10.29
C VAL A 37 12.87 40.71 -11.56
N CYS A 38 13.58 41.53 -12.37
CA CYS A 38 14.27 41.06 -13.59
C CYS A 38 15.53 40.25 -13.25
N VAL A 39 16.28 40.57 -12.19
CA VAL A 39 17.42 39.80 -11.70
C VAL A 39 16.93 38.55 -11.00
N TYR A 40 15.85 38.60 -10.24
CA TYR A 40 15.20 37.43 -9.62
C TYR A 40 14.63 36.48 -10.67
N ASN A 41 14.16 36.98 -11.80
CA ASN A 41 13.70 36.16 -12.93
C ASN A 41 14.84 35.63 -13.82
N LYS A 42 16.06 36.23 -13.81
CA LYS A 42 17.22 35.73 -14.56
C LYS A 42 18.06 34.71 -13.80
N GLU A 43 18.02 34.74 -12.50
CA GLU A 43 18.57 33.69 -11.64
C GLU A 43 17.43 32.92 -10.97
N ARG A 44 16.49 32.38 -11.74
CA ARG A 44 15.84 31.16 -11.32
C ARG A 44 16.96 30.12 -11.33
N PHE A 45 17.70 30.05 -10.23
CA PHE A 45 18.40 28.84 -9.89
C PHE A 45 17.40 27.71 -10.20
N ALA A 46 17.80 26.78 -11.03
CA ALA A 46 17.10 25.51 -11.15
C ALA A 46 17.07 24.91 -9.74
N MET A 47 16.11 25.34 -8.93
CA MET A 47 15.79 24.66 -7.71
C MET A 47 15.26 23.31 -8.18
N ALA A 48 16.07 22.27 -7.94
CA ALA A 48 15.90 20.92 -8.43
C ALA A 48 14.53 20.26 -8.06
N ALA A 49 13.58 21.06 -7.61
CA ALA A 49 12.25 20.64 -7.19
C ALA A 49 11.11 21.51 -7.73
N LEU A 50 11.37 22.51 -8.58
CA LEU A 50 10.31 23.19 -9.30
C LEU A 50 10.01 22.35 -10.54
N LEU A 51 8.84 21.77 -10.58
CA LEU A 51 8.29 21.23 -11.81
C LEU A 51 8.06 22.41 -12.75
N ASP A 52 8.60 22.37 -13.96
CA ASP A 52 8.41 23.43 -14.96
C ASP A 52 6.93 23.64 -15.32
N THR A 53 6.14 22.60 -15.09
CA THR A 53 4.69 22.58 -15.25
C THR A 53 4.07 21.63 -14.24
N VAL A 54 3.74 22.14 -13.06
CA VAL A 54 2.96 21.35 -12.07
C VAL A 54 1.59 21.00 -12.65
N ASP A 55 0.94 21.97 -13.28
CA ASP A 55 -0.30 21.83 -14.03
C ASP A 55 -0.20 22.65 -15.31
N PRO A 56 0.12 22.06 -16.48
CA PRO A 56 0.31 22.79 -17.73
C PRO A 56 -0.93 23.54 -18.23
N GLU A 57 -2.12 23.14 -17.79
CA GLU A 57 -3.38 23.84 -18.05
C GLU A 57 -3.87 24.59 -16.82
N GLY A 58 -3.07 24.64 -15.75
CA GLY A 58 -3.41 25.15 -14.44
C GLY A 58 -3.43 26.65 -14.36
N LEU A 59 -4.07 27.11 -13.32
CA LEU A 59 -4.04 28.50 -12.89
C LEU A 59 -2.78 28.74 -12.06
N GLU A 60 -2.33 29.99 -11.95
CA GLU A 60 -1.31 30.35 -10.99
C GLU A 60 -1.77 29.95 -9.57
N GLU A 61 -0.86 29.31 -8.79
CA GLU A 61 -1.22 28.73 -7.51
C GLU A 61 -1.25 29.77 -6.38
N PHE A 62 -2.44 30.18 -6.00
CA PHE A 62 -2.71 31.08 -4.87
C PHE A 62 -3.74 30.49 -3.91
N SER A 63 -3.96 29.16 -3.94
CA SER A 63 -4.83 28.51 -2.96
C SER A 63 -4.18 28.47 -1.57
N VAL A 64 -4.98 28.13 -0.55
CA VAL A 64 -4.49 28.05 0.83
C VAL A 64 -4.02 26.63 1.21
N VAL A 65 -4.08 25.67 0.29
CA VAL A 65 -3.76 24.26 0.56
C VAL A 65 -2.47 23.84 -0.13
N PHE A 66 -2.24 24.30 -1.35
CA PHE A 66 -1.09 23.94 -2.18
C PHE A 66 -0.28 25.18 -2.57
N ASN A 67 0.91 24.96 -3.12
CA ASN A 67 1.79 25.98 -3.67
C ASN A 67 2.26 25.54 -5.07
N ASP A 68 3.08 26.34 -5.72
CA ASP A 68 3.59 26.12 -7.08
C ASP A 68 4.48 24.86 -7.28
N ARG A 69 4.70 24.09 -6.23
CA ARG A 69 5.49 22.85 -6.26
C ARG A 69 4.67 21.57 -6.28
N SER A 70 3.40 21.65 -5.99
CA SER A 70 2.53 20.48 -5.86
C SER A 70 1.29 20.60 -6.73
N LEU A 71 0.88 19.51 -7.34
CA LEU A 71 -0.36 19.45 -8.12
C LEU A 71 -1.56 19.73 -7.22
N ASN A 72 -2.36 20.74 -7.57
CA ASN A 72 -3.54 21.09 -6.79
C ASN A 72 -4.65 20.04 -6.96
N HIS A 73 -5.28 19.63 -5.86
CA HIS A 73 -6.39 18.66 -5.86
C HIS A 73 -7.62 19.13 -6.66
N MET A 74 -7.75 20.43 -6.90
CA MET A 74 -8.84 21.03 -7.70
C MET A 74 -8.53 21.05 -9.20
N SER A 75 -7.27 20.83 -9.61
CA SER A 75 -6.85 20.93 -11.00
C SER A 75 -7.53 19.86 -11.88
N ARG A 76 -7.72 20.17 -13.16
CA ARG A 76 -8.25 19.22 -14.14
C ARG A 76 -7.32 18.02 -14.32
N VAL A 77 -6.01 18.27 -14.24
CA VAL A 77 -5.00 17.19 -14.32
C VAL A 77 -5.19 16.21 -13.17
N PHE A 78 -5.36 16.70 -11.93
CA PHE A 78 -5.56 15.81 -10.79
C PHE A 78 -6.93 15.12 -10.79
N GLN A 79 -7.97 15.77 -11.31
CA GLN A 79 -9.26 15.12 -11.55
C GLN A 79 -9.11 13.91 -12.49
N ALA A 80 -8.34 14.08 -13.59
CA ALA A 80 -8.03 12.98 -14.49
C ALA A 80 -7.24 11.86 -13.79
N VAL A 81 -6.23 12.21 -12.95
CA VAL A 81 -5.46 11.25 -12.15
C VAL A 81 -6.37 10.39 -11.29
N MET A 82 -7.29 11.00 -10.54
CA MET A 82 -8.18 10.27 -9.63
C MET A 82 -9.18 9.38 -10.39
N ASN A 83 -9.70 9.86 -11.53
CA ASN A 83 -10.57 9.06 -12.40
C ASN A 83 -9.85 7.86 -13.01
N ASP A 84 -8.60 8.06 -13.47
CA ASP A 84 -7.77 6.97 -14.01
C ASP A 84 -7.49 5.91 -12.93
N ILE A 85 -7.12 6.33 -11.72
CA ILE A 85 -6.89 5.42 -10.59
C ILE A 85 -8.16 4.63 -10.29
N SER A 86 -9.29 5.31 -10.13
CA SER A 86 -10.58 4.63 -9.84
C SER A 86 -10.95 3.65 -10.93
N GLY A 87 -10.91 4.06 -12.19
CA GLY A 87 -11.25 3.21 -13.34
C GLY A 87 -10.39 1.95 -13.39
N MET A 88 -9.07 2.09 -13.30
CA MET A 88 -8.16 0.94 -13.36
C MET A 88 -8.32 -0.01 -12.16
N LEU A 89 -8.56 0.52 -10.95
CA LEU A 89 -8.82 -0.33 -9.78
C LEU A 89 -10.15 -1.10 -9.90
N LYS A 90 -11.21 -0.44 -10.40
CA LYS A 90 -12.49 -1.11 -10.68
C LYS A 90 -12.34 -2.21 -11.72
N ASP A 91 -11.59 -1.95 -12.78
CA ASP A 91 -11.36 -2.92 -13.86
C ASP A 91 -10.58 -4.14 -13.35
N VAL A 92 -9.45 -3.93 -12.67
CA VAL A 92 -8.53 -5.01 -12.24
C VAL A 92 -9.16 -5.90 -11.16
N TYR A 93 -9.91 -5.31 -10.22
CA TYR A 93 -10.49 -6.04 -9.10
C TYR A 93 -11.98 -6.36 -9.27
N SER A 94 -12.61 -5.96 -10.37
CA SER A 94 -14.07 -6.07 -10.60
C SER A 94 -14.89 -5.42 -9.47
N ALA A 95 -14.41 -4.25 -8.98
CA ALA A 95 -15.03 -3.52 -7.88
C ALA A 95 -16.14 -2.58 -8.33
N ASP A 96 -17.11 -2.32 -7.46
CA ASP A 96 -18.19 -1.37 -7.75
C ASP A 96 -17.80 0.08 -7.37
N ALA A 97 -16.94 0.24 -6.36
CA ALA A 97 -16.47 1.55 -5.91
C ALA A 97 -15.03 1.50 -5.36
N VAL A 98 -14.41 2.68 -5.27
CA VAL A 98 -13.04 2.85 -4.79
C VAL A 98 -12.97 4.00 -3.79
N ALA A 99 -12.19 3.82 -2.73
CA ALA A 99 -11.74 4.91 -1.86
C ALA A 99 -10.20 4.89 -1.77
N VAL A 100 -9.60 6.08 -1.83
CA VAL A 100 -8.15 6.28 -1.70
C VAL A 100 -7.89 7.00 -0.38
N ILE A 101 -7.25 6.32 0.56
CA ILE A 101 -6.94 6.83 1.89
C ILE A 101 -5.47 7.25 1.94
N PRO A 102 -5.13 8.52 2.19
CA PRO A 102 -3.74 8.96 2.30
C PRO A 102 -2.94 8.16 3.33
N GLY A 103 -1.70 7.79 2.99
CA GLY A 103 -0.80 7.03 3.87
C GLY A 103 -0.29 5.75 3.22
N GLY A 104 -0.81 4.60 3.57
CA GLY A 104 -0.40 3.30 3.03
C GLY A 104 -1.43 2.21 3.32
N GLY A 105 -1.12 0.95 2.98
CA GLY A 105 -2.04 -0.18 3.19
C GLY A 105 -2.58 -0.29 4.62
N THR A 106 -1.73 -0.03 5.63
CA THR A 106 -2.15 -0.03 7.05
C THR A 106 -3.23 1.01 7.34
N PHE A 107 -3.18 2.19 6.71
CA PHE A 107 -4.21 3.22 6.85
C PHE A 107 -5.53 2.77 6.21
N GLY A 108 -5.46 2.05 5.08
CA GLY A 108 -6.62 1.39 4.48
C GLY A 108 -7.22 0.33 5.39
N MET A 109 -6.39 -0.53 6.01
CA MET A 109 -6.85 -1.51 7.01
C MET A 109 -7.56 -0.82 8.18
N GLU A 110 -6.96 0.23 8.74
CA GLU A 110 -7.54 0.96 9.87
C GLU A 110 -8.85 1.66 9.47
N ALA A 111 -8.93 2.27 8.29
CA ALA A 111 -10.16 2.87 7.77
C ALA A 111 -11.30 1.85 7.67
N VAL A 112 -11.01 0.66 7.14
CA VAL A 112 -11.98 -0.45 7.03
C VAL A 112 -12.40 -0.98 8.40
N ALA A 113 -11.43 -1.19 9.31
CA ALA A 113 -11.69 -1.65 10.66
C ALA A 113 -12.59 -0.68 11.45
N ARG A 114 -12.35 0.63 11.36
CA ARG A 114 -13.13 1.66 12.04
C ARG A 114 -14.51 1.87 11.43
N GLN A 115 -14.65 1.65 10.13
CA GLN A 115 -15.95 1.76 9.46
C GLN A 115 -16.86 0.58 9.76
N PHE A 116 -16.33 -0.65 9.68
CA PHE A 116 -17.15 -1.86 9.71
C PHE A 116 -16.96 -2.72 10.96
N GLY A 117 -15.83 -2.58 11.66
CA GLY A 117 -15.51 -3.36 12.86
C GLY A 117 -15.96 -2.71 14.17
N LEU A 118 -16.40 -1.44 14.16
CA LEU A 118 -16.81 -0.73 15.38
C LEU A 118 -18.05 -1.38 15.99
N ASN A 119 -17.92 -1.85 17.24
CA ASN A 119 -18.95 -2.59 17.97
C ASN A 119 -19.43 -3.88 17.31
N ALA A 120 -18.66 -4.44 16.35
CA ALA A 120 -18.98 -5.67 15.64
C ALA A 120 -18.38 -6.92 16.28
N ASN A 121 -18.98 -8.09 16.02
CA ASN A 121 -18.37 -9.38 16.26
C ASN A 121 -17.55 -9.73 15.03
N VAL A 122 -16.25 -9.90 15.19
CA VAL A 122 -15.35 -10.10 14.05
C VAL A 122 -14.68 -11.47 14.09
N LEU A 123 -14.42 -12.04 12.91
CA LEU A 123 -13.58 -13.20 12.72
C LEU A 123 -12.36 -12.83 11.90
N VAL A 124 -11.18 -13.22 12.36
CA VAL A 124 -9.88 -12.97 11.69
C VAL A 124 -9.24 -14.29 11.32
N VAL A 125 -8.98 -14.51 10.03
CA VAL A 125 -8.04 -15.55 9.56
C VAL A 125 -6.64 -14.97 9.67
N ARG A 126 -5.81 -15.57 10.55
CA ARG A 126 -4.44 -15.13 10.82
C ARG A 126 -3.45 -16.12 10.26
N ASN A 127 -2.75 -15.73 9.20
CA ASN A 127 -1.71 -16.55 8.57
C ASN A 127 -0.29 -16.10 8.96
N GLY A 128 -0.17 -15.00 9.72
CA GLY A 128 1.09 -14.49 10.19
C GLY A 128 1.02 -13.06 10.73
N TRP A 129 2.19 -12.40 10.78
CA TRP A 129 2.40 -11.10 11.39
C TRP A 129 1.56 -9.97 10.79
N PHE A 130 1.33 -9.98 9.47
CA PHE A 130 0.59 -8.90 8.82
C PHE A 130 -0.92 -9.06 8.96
N SER A 131 -1.43 -10.28 9.01
CA SER A 131 -2.83 -10.52 9.38
C SER A 131 -3.09 -10.41 10.90
N TYR A 132 -2.06 -10.57 11.75
CA TYR A 132 -2.15 -10.21 13.18
C TYR A 132 -2.42 -8.73 13.39
N ARG A 133 -2.03 -7.87 12.44
CA ARG A 133 -2.30 -6.42 12.49
C ARG A 133 -3.78 -6.09 12.65
N TRP A 134 -4.69 -6.89 12.12
CA TRP A 134 -6.12 -6.72 12.37
C TRP A 134 -6.44 -6.74 13.88
N SER A 135 -5.94 -7.73 14.61
CA SER A 135 -6.13 -7.78 16.06
C SER A 135 -5.50 -6.58 16.76
N GLN A 136 -4.31 -6.16 16.34
CA GLN A 136 -3.64 -4.98 16.90
C GLN A 136 -4.45 -3.68 16.67
N ILE A 137 -5.04 -3.50 15.48
CA ILE A 137 -5.90 -2.34 15.18
C ILE A 137 -7.16 -2.37 16.05
N PHE A 138 -7.81 -3.53 16.17
CA PHE A 138 -9.01 -3.68 17.01
C PHE A 138 -8.72 -3.41 18.48
N GLU A 139 -7.62 -3.94 19.00
CA GLU A 139 -7.18 -3.73 20.39
C GLU A 139 -6.80 -2.27 20.64
N ALA A 140 -5.98 -1.66 19.76
CA ALA A 140 -5.53 -0.27 19.90
C ALA A 140 -6.69 0.74 19.93
N GLY A 141 -7.73 0.50 19.14
CA GLY A 141 -8.92 1.34 19.07
C GLY A 141 -10.06 0.90 19.98
N ASN A 142 -9.94 -0.25 20.67
CA ASN A 142 -11.05 -0.89 21.39
C ASN A 142 -12.33 -0.97 20.52
N LEU A 143 -12.16 -1.41 19.25
CA LEU A 143 -13.17 -1.25 18.22
C LEU A 143 -14.27 -2.32 18.29
N THR A 144 -13.89 -3.58 18.53
CA THR A 144 -14.79 -4.73 18.35
C THR A 144 -15.52 -5.10 19.64
N LYS A 145 -16.71 -5.66 19.49
CA LYS A 145 -17.44 -6.29 20.60
C LYS A 145 -16.83 -7.64 20.97
N SER A 146 -16.45 -8.42 19.96
CA SER A 146 -15.72 -9.67 20.14
C SER A 146 -14.84 -9.96 18.94
N THR A 147 -13.72 -10.67 19.16
CA THR A 147 -12.79 -11.06 18.11
C THR A 147 -12.47 -12.53 18.22
N THR A 148 -12.85 -13.31 17.19
CA THR A 148 -12.43 -14.71 17.03
C THR A 148 -11.25 -14.77 16.06
N VAL A 149 -10.22 -15.53 16.40
CA VAL A 149 -9.02 -15.66 15.54
C VAL A 149 -8.79 -17.11 15.18
N LEU A 150 -8.74 -17.42 13.89
CA LEU A 150 -8.33 -18.72 13.36
C LEU A 150 -6.92 -18.58 12.80
N LYS A 151 -5.96 -19.25 13.45
CA LYS A 151 -4.54 -19.18 13.14
C LYS A 151 -4.11 -20.23 12.12
N ALA A 152 -3.14 -19.87 11.28
CA ALA A 152 -2.38 -20.86 10.52
C ALA A 152 -1.69 -21.83 11.48
N ARG A 153 -1.46 -23.04 11.01
CA ARG A 153 -0.86 -24.11 11.82
C ARG A 153 0.30 -24.77 11.08
N GLN A 154 1.28 -25.17 11.86
CA GLN A 154 2.39 -25.94 11.35
C GLN A 154 1.91 -27.36 10.95
N ILE A 155 2.28 -27.80 9.73
CA ILE A 155 1.94 -29.14 9.23
C ILE A 155 3.14 -30.05 9.42
N GLY A 156 3.13 -30.82 10.48
CA GLY A 156 4.22 -31.73 10.82
C GLY A 156 4.69 -31.56 12.27
N ASN A 157 5.68 -32.32 12.65
CA ASN A 157 6.12 -32.47 14.06
C ASN A 157 7.57 -32.00 14.30
N ILE A 158 8.16 -31.30 13.34
CA ILE A 158 9.52 -30.76 13.48
C ILE A 158 9.48 -29.24 13.41
N SER A 159 10.44 -28.56 14.04
CA SER A 159 10.48 -27.11 14.17
C SER A 159 10.47 -26.35 12.84
N VAL A 160 10.97 -26.94 11.77
CA VAL A 160 10.99 -26.38 10.41
C VAL A 160 9.84 -26.89 9.51
N SER A 161 8.78 -27.45 10.09
CA SER A 161 7.61 -27.88 9.29
C SER A 161 6.87 -26.66 8.72
N PRO A 162 6.35 -26.75 7.47
CA PRO A 162 5.61 -25.67 6.85
C PRO A 162 4.30 -25.31 7.58
N PHE A 163 3.82 -24.09 7.36
CA PHE A 163 2.54 -23.59 7.85
C PHE A 163 1.48 -23.59 6.76
N ALA A 164 0.26 -23.98 7.09
CA ALA A 164 -0.94 -23.83 6.29
C ALA A 164 -1.98 -22.97 7.00
N PRO A 165 -2.86 -22.27 6.27
CA PRO A 165 -4.03 -21.63 6.85
C PRO A 165 -4.86 -22.62 7.69
N ALA A 166 -5.71 -22.10 8.59
CA ALA A 166 -6.73 -22.93 9.23
C ALA A 166 -7.50 -23.72 8.16
N PRO A 167 -7.85 -25.00 8.37
CA PRO A 167 -8.60 -25.77 7.38
C PRO A 167 -9.89 -25.05 6.97
N ILE A 168 -10.18 -24.94 5.67
CA ILE A 168 -11.35 -24.20 5.17
C ILE A 168 -12.65 -24.68 5.80
N LYS A 169 -12.81 -25.99 6.04
CA LYS A 169 -13.97 -26.52 6.75
C LYS A 169 -14.13 -25.93 8.13
N GLU A 170 -13.07 -25.77 8.90
CA GLU A 170 -13.09 -25.17 10.22
C GLU A 170 -13.50 -23.68 10.15
N VAL A 171 -12.99 -22.95 9.15
CA VAL A 171 -13.35 -21.54 8.94
C VAL A 171 -14.85 -21.41 8.62
N VAL A 172 -15.34 -22.22 7.69
CA VAL A 172 -16.76 -22.22 7.28
C VAL A 172 -17.67 -22.60 8.46
N ASP A 173 -17.33 -23.65 9.21
CA ASP A 173 -18.10 -24.07 10.36
C ASP A 173 -18.10 -22.96 11.44
N THR A 174 -16.94 -22.34 11.73
CA THR A 174 -16.86 -21.26 12.72
C THR A 174 -17.69 -20.06 12.32
N ILE A 175 -17.69 -19.67 11.01
CA ILE A 175 -18.52 -18.56 10.50
C ILE A 175 -20.00 -18.87 10.72
N ARG A 176 -20.46 -20.08 10.37
CA ARG A 176 -21.86 -20.49 10.55
C ARG A 176 -22.31 -20.55 12.00
N ASP A 177 -21.43 -21.06 12.87
CA ASP A 177 -21.72 -21.21 14.30
C ASP A 177 -21.72 -19.88 15.04
N GLN A 178 -20.71 -19.02 14.79
CA GLN A 178 -20.55 -17.77 15.53
C GLN A 178 -21.27 -16.59 14.91
N LYS A 179 -21.59 -16.67 13.61
CA LYS A 179 -22.29 -15.63 12.86
C LYS A 179 -21.68 -14.24 13.08
N PRO A 180 -20.40 -14.05 12.75
CA PRO A 180 -19.75 -12.75 12.88
C PRO A 180 -20.47 -11.72 11.98
N ASP A 181 -20.30 -10.42 12.31
CA ASP A 181 -20.76 -9.33 11.44
C ASP A 181 -19.83 -9.13 10.25
N ILE A 182 -18.55 -9.50 10.40
CA ILE A 182 -17.53 -9.32 9.40
C ILE A 182 -16.35 -10.31 9.57
N VAL A 183 -15.82 -10.78 8.44
CA VAL A 183 -14.66 -11.69 8.37
C VAL A 183 -13.50 -10.97 7.71
N PHE A 184 -12.32 -11.02 8.32
CA PHE A 184 -11.08 -10.45 7.80
C PHE A 184 -10.07 -11.55 7.47
N ALA A 185 -9.48 -11.51 6.29
CA ALA A 185 -8.46 -12.47 5.87
C ALA A 185 -7.35 -11.79 5.03
N PRO A 186 -6.09 -12.26 5.12
CA PRO A 186 -5.05 -11.88 4.16
C PRO A 186 -5.22 -12.70 2.89
N HIS A 187 -5.10 -12.10 1.71
CA HIS A 187 -4.88 -12.86 0.49
C HIS A 187 -3.47 -13.45 0.50
N VAL A 188 -2.47 -12.60 0.71
CA VAL A 188 -1.06 -12.99 0.86
C VAL A 188 -0.52 -12.54 2.21
N GLU A 189 -0.01 -13.48 2.98
CA GLU A 189 0.71 -13.22 4.22
C GLU A 189 2.21 -13.14 3.98
N THR A 190 2.76 -11.95 4.09
CA THR A 190 4.18 -11.69 3.78
C THR A 190 5.17 -12.30 4.77
N SER A 191 4.75 -12.58 6.00
CA SER A 191 5.64 -13.17 7.02
C SER A 191 5.85 -14.66 6.83
N ALA A 192 4.88 -15.34 6.20
CA ALA A 192 4.89 -16.77 5.96
C ALA A 192 5.03 -17.15 4.47
N GLY A 193 4.86 -16.19 3.54
CA GLY A 193 4.80 -16.48 2.10
C GLY A 193 3.59 -17.33 1.71
N VAL A 194 2.51 -17.23 2.50
CA VAL A 194 1.27 -18.00 2.32
C VAL A 194 0.27 -17.16 1.51
N ILE A 195 -0.39 -17.78 0.54
CA ILE A 195 -1.55 -17.25 -0.20
C ILE A 195 -2.78 -18.09 0.11
N LEU A 196 -3.95 -17.46 0.19
CA LEU A 196 -5.23 -18.17 0.19
C LEU A 196 -5.65 -18.40 -1.27
N PRO A 197 -5.87 -19.68 -1.69
CA PRO A 197 -6.38 -19.99 -3.02
C PRO A 197 -7.79 -19.46 -3.26
N ASP A 198 -8.17 -19.28 -4.52
CA ASP A 198 -9.47 -18.74 -4.93
C ASP A 198 -10.66 -19.56 -4.39
N ASP A 199 -10.56 -20.90 -4.38
CA ASP A 199 -11.58 -21.79 -3.83
C ASP A 199 -11.74 -21.68 -2.31
N TYR A 200 -10.64 -21.44 -1.59
CA TYR A 200 -10.67 -21.14 -0.15
C TYR A 200 -11.39 -19.82 0.11
N ILE A 201 -11.07 -18.78 -0.65
CA ILE A 201 -11.68 -17.46 -0.52
C ILE A 201 -13.18 -17.52 -0.85
N ALA A 202 -13.54 -18.18 -1.94
CA ALA A 202 -14.93 -18.31 -2.36
C ALA A 202 -15.79 -19.08 -1.34
N ALA A 203 -15.26 -20.15 -0.76
CA ALA A 203 -15.96 -20.91 0.29
C ALA A 203 -16.16 -20.09 1.56
N MET A 204 -15.14 -19.32 1.97
CA MET A 204 -15.22 -18.41 3.12
C MET A 204 -16.23 -17.29 2.88
N ALA A 205 -16.21 -16.67 1.69
CA ALA A 205 -17.14 -15.61 1.30
C ALA A 205 -18.59 -16.11 1.24
N SER A 206 -18.82 -17.31 0.69
CA SER A 206 -20.15 -17.95 0.67
C SER A 206 -20.69 -18.14 2.09
N ALA A 207 -19.89 -18.69 2.99
CA ALA A 207 -20.30 -18.87 4.38
C ALA A 207 -20.55 -17.55 5.12
N ALA A 208 -19.75 -16.52 4.87
CA ALA A 208 -19.97 -15.18 5.42
C ALA A 208 -21.31 -14.61 4.94
N HIS A 209 -21.60 -14.71 3.65
CA HIS A 209 -22.85 -14.22 3.06
C HIS A 209 -24.09 -14.98 3.56
N GLU A 210 -23.99 -16.30 3.82
CA GLU A 210 -25.08 -17.10 4.40
C GLU A 210 -25.54 -16.57 5.76
N VAL A 211 -24.61 -16.00 6.55
CA VAL A 211 -24.92 -15.45 7.88
C VAL A 211 -25.11 -13.92 7.89
N GLY A 212 -25.04 -13.27 6.73
CA GLY A 212 -25.19 -11.83 6.59
C GLY A 212 -23.91 -11.03 6.85
N ALA A 213 -22.75 -11.68 7.05
CA ALA A 213 -21.47 -11.03 7.28
C ALA A 213 -20.88 -10.40 6.01
N LEU A 214 -20.02 -9.38 6.19
CA LEU A 214 -19.11 -8.91 5.13
C LEU A 214 -17.83 -9.73 5.14
N ILE A 215 -17.17 -9.81 3.98
CA ILE A 215 -15.83 -10.37 3.81
C ILE A 215 -14.83 -9.30 3.37
N VAL A 216 -13.73 -9.14 4.13
CA VAL A 216 -12.62 -8.24 3.86
C VAL A 216 -11.39 -9.04 3.50
N LEU A 217 -10.81 -8.77 2.35
CA LEU A 217 -9.58 -9.41 1.88
C LEU A 217 -8.44 -8.38 1.79
N ASP A 218 -7.37 -8.61 2.55
CA ASP A 218 -6.15 -7.80 2.47
C ASP A 218 -5.25 -8.31 1.34
N CYS A 219 -5.24 -7.60 0.24
CA CYS A 219 -4.43 -7.85 -0.95
C CYS A 219 -3.19 -6.94 -1.05
N VAL A 220 -2.79 -6.24 0.02
CA VAL A 220 -1.62 -5.35 0.00
C VAL A 220 -0.38 -6.07 -0.51
N ALA A 221 -0.18 -7.33 -0.14
CA ALA A 221 1.00 -8.12 -0.49
C ALA A 221 0.78 -9.12 -1.64
N SER A 222 -0.32 -9.01 -2.38
CA SER A 222 -0.66 -9.96 -3.45
C SER A 222 0.24 -9.85 -4.69
N GLY A 223 1.02 -8.77 -4.81
CA GLY A 223 1.76 -8.51 -6.05
C GLY A 223 0.78 -8.31 -7.21
N CYS A 224 1.11 -8.88 -8.36
CA CYS A 224 0.23 -8.89 -9.53
C CYS A 224 -0.72 -10.11 -9.57
N ALA A 225 -0.88 -10.84 -8.45
CA ALA A 225 -1.92 -11.88 -8.34
C ALA A 225 -3.29 -11.22 -8.10
N TRP A 226 -3.80 -10.56 -9.13
CA TRP A 226 -5.07 -9.82 -9.09
C TRP A 226 -6.23 -10.74 -8.77
N VAL A 227 -7.13 -10.26 -7.90
CA VAL A 227 -8.30 -10.99 -7.40
C VAL A 227 -9.56 -10.38 -7.99
N ASP A 228 -10.43 -11.17 -8.57
CA ASP A 228 -11.76 -10.73 -9.00
C ASP A 228 -12.74 -10.78 -7.82
N MET A 229 -13.08 -9.60 -7.28
CA MET A 229 -13.98 -9.48 -6.12
C MET A 229 -15.37 -10.06 -6.38
N ARG A 230 -15.88 -9.85 -7.58
CA ARG A 230 -17.24 -10.26 -7.93
C ARG A 230 -17.36 -11.78 -8.03
N SER A 231 -16.43 -12.42 -8.70
CA SER A 231 -16.44 -13.89 -8.86
C SER A 231 -16.20 -14.63 -7.57
N LEU A 232 -15.39 -14.06 -6.65
CA LEU A 232 -15.06 -14.68 -5.36
C LEU A 232 -15.97 -14.21 -4.21
N GLY A 233 -16.88 -13.28 -4.45
CA GLY A 233 -17.82 -12.79 -3.45
C GLY A 233 -17.18 -11.88 -2.39
N ILE A 234 -16.11 -11.17 -2.71
CA ILE A 234 -15.42 -10.27 -1.78
C ILE A 234 -16.15 -8.94 -1.69
N ASP A 235 -16.41 -8.47 -0.45
CA ASP A 235 -17.12 -7.21 -0.22
C ASP A 235 -16.17 -6.02 -0.12
N VAL A 236 -15.02 -6.19 0.54
CA VAL A 236 -13.99 -5.17 0.69
C VAL A 236 -12.64 -5.76 0.38
N LEU A 237 -11.90 -5.11 -0.51
CA LEU A 237 -10.52 -5.50 -0.85
C LEU A 237 -9.59 -4.32 -0.58
N ILE A 238 -8.44 -4.58 0.05
CA ILE A 238 -7.45 -3.56 0.38
C ILE A 238 -6.18 -3.82 -0.42
N SER A 239 -5.63 -2.79 -1.06
CA SER A 239 -4.35 -2.82 -1.76
C SER A 239 -3.51 -1.59 -1.42
N ALA A 240 -2.31 -1.49 -1.96
CA ALA A 240 -1.44 -0.33 -1.79
C ALA A 240 -0.48 -0.17 -2.98
N PRO A 241 -0.01 1.06 -3.28
CA PRO A 241 0.82 1.35 -4.46
C PRO A 241 2.17 0.64 -4.50
N GLN A 242 2.84 0.48 -3.35
CA GLN A 242 4.26 0.08 -3.29
C GLN A 242 4.54 -1.42 -3.42
N LYS A 243 3.55 -2.23 -3.75
CA LYS A 243 3.68 -3.68 -3.93
C LYS A 243 3.43 -4.06 -5.39
N GLY A 244 2.30 -4.66 -5.70
CA GLY A 244 1.97 -5.09 -7.05
C GLY A 244 1.94 -3.97 -8.09
N TRP A 245 1.63 -2.76 -7.67
CA TRP A 245 1.57 -1.59 -8.55
C TRP A 245 2.92 -0.92 -8.83
N SER A 246 4.00 -1.33 -8.13
CA SER A 246 5.37 -0.85 -8.36
C SER A 246 5.60 0.66 -8.18
N ALA A 247 4.72 1.33 -7.44
CA ALA A 247 4.80 2.77 -7.18
C ALA A 247 5.35 3.09 -5.78
N SER A 248 5.56 4.37 -5.49
CA SER A 248 5.88 4.82 -4.13
C SER A 248 4.69 4.66 -3.18
N PRO A 249 4.92 4.38 -1.89
CA PRO A 249 3.84 4.30 -0.92
C PRO A 249 3.23 5.69 -0.70
N CYS A 250 1.92 5.82 -0.92
CA CYS A 250 1.22 7.09 -0.73
C CYS A 250 -0.24 6.93 -0.25
N ALA A 251 -0.83 5.74 -0.41
CA ALA A 251 -2.23 5.52 -0.06
C ALA A 251 -2.54 4.08 0.35
N GLY A 252 -3.61 3.90 1.13
CA GLY A 252 -4.38 2.68 1.18
C GLY A 252 -5.47 2.73 0.11
N LEU A 253 -5.55 1.68 -0.70
CA LEU A 253 -6.53 1.55 -1.78
C LEU A 253 -7.61 0.60 -1.31
N VAL A 254 -8.85 1.07 -1.21
CA VAL A 254 -9.99 0.26 -0.74
C VAL A 254 -11.01 0.15 -1.85
N MET A 255 -11.21 -1.06 -2.32
CA MET A 255 -12.23 -1.42 -3.30
C MET A 255 -13.46 -1.98 -2.57
N LEU A 256 -14.64 -1.61 -3.01
CA LEU A 256 -15.90 -1.89 -2.34
C LEU A 256 -16.90 -2.53 -3.30
N SER A 257 -17.64 -3.54 -2.82
CA SER A 257 -18.83 -4.08 -3.47
C SER A 257 -20.07 -3.24 -3.13
N ASN A 258 -21.14 -3.40 -3.90
CA ASN A 258 -22.43 -2.79 -3.59
C ASN A 258 -22.97 -3.21 -2.20
N ARG A 259 -22.63 -4.42 -1.74
CA ARG A 259 -22.97 -4.92 -0.40
C ARG A 259 -22.23 -4.15 0.68
N ALA A 260 -20.92 -3.88 0.49
CA ALA A 260 -20.14 -3.06 1.39
C ALA A 260 -20.64 -1.61 1.42
N LEU A 261 -21.03 -1.04 0.27
CA LEU A 261 -21.61 0.30 0.20
C LEU A 261 -22.93 0.38 0.98
N ALA A 262 -23.82 -0.60 0.83
CA ALA A 262 -25.06 -0.65 1.60
C ALA A 262 -24.79 -0.70 3.12
N ARG A 263 -23.84 -1.54 3.56
CA ARG A 263 -23.42 -1.61 4.97
C ARG A 263 -22.79 -0.31 5.46
N MET A 264 -22.06 0.41 4.60
CA MET A 264 -21.44 1.70 4.95
C MET A 264 -22.49 2.78 5.30
N GLU A 265 -23.69 2.71 4.71
CA GLU A 265 -24.79 3.62 5.06
C GLU A 265 -25.35 3.36 6.47
N GLU A 266 -25.21 2.14 6.97
CA GLU A 266 -25.71 1.70 8.29
C GLU A 266 -24.65 1.84 9.41
N THR A 267 -23.40 2.12 9.04
CA THR A 267 -22.26 2.16 9.97
C THR A 267 -21.58 3.53 9.96
N THR A 268 -20.81 3.81 11.01
CA THR A 268 -20.05 5.06 11.14
C THR A 268 -18.60 4.76 11.52
N SER A 269 -17.68 5.57 11.02
CA SER A 269 -16.29 5.56 11.48
C SER A 269 -16.14 6.44 12.72
N ASP A 270 -15.28 6.05 13.65
CA ASP A 270 -14.87 6.84 14.81
C ASP A 270 -13.59 7.65 14.56
N SER A 271 -13.07 7.63 13.34
CA SER A 271 -11.88 8.37 12.91
C SER A 271 -12.26 9.52 11.97
N PHE A 272 -11.71 10.70 12.21
CA PHE A 272 -11.82 11.79 11.23
C PHE A 272 -10.93 11.55 10.01
N ALA A 273 -9.63 11.33 10.22
CA ALA A 273 -8.66 11.23 9.11
C ALA A 273 -8.80 9.93 8.30
N ALA A 274 -9.19 8.82 8.94
CA ALA A 274 -9.38 7.51 8.30
C ALA A 274 -10.86 7.16 8.09
N ASP A 275 -11.75 8.16 7.97
CA ASP A 275 -13.17 7.94 7.67
C ASP A 275 -13.33 7.43 6.24
N LEU A 276 -13.61 6.12 6.10
CA LEU A 276 -13.73 5.46 4.80
C LEU A 276 -14.85 6.04 3.95
N LYS A 277 -16.01 6.36 4.57
CA LYS A 277 -17.14 6.96 3.87
C LYS A 277 -16.80 8.34 3.32
N LYS A 278 -16.04 9.15 4.06
CA LYS A 278 -15.56 10.45 3.58
C LYS A 278 -14.61 10.32 2.40
N TRP A 279 -13.64 9.41 2.45
CA TRP A 279 -12.74 9.18 1.33
C TRP A 279 -13.45 8.60 0.10
N TYR A 280 -14.47 7.77 0.28
CA TYR A 280 -15.34 7.36 -0.81
C TYR A 280 -16.09 8.54 -1.43
N GLN A 281 -16.66 9.45 -0.62
CA GLN A 281 -17.32 10.67 -1.11
C GLN A 281 -16.36 11.58 -1.89
N ILE A 282 -15.08 11.66 -1.49
CA ILE A 282 -14.05 12.36 -2.26
C ILE A 282 -13.88 11.74 -3.63
N MET A 283 -13.77 10.42 -3.73
CA MET A 283 -13.67 9.73 -5.02
C MET A 283 -14.91 9.97 -5.89
N GLN A 284 -16.10 9.86 -5.32
CA GLN A 284 -17.34 10.16 -6.05
C GLN A 284 -17.37 11.59 -6.61
N ALA A 285 -16.83 12.58 -5.88
CA ALA A 285 -16.75 13.95 -6.38
C ALA A 285 -15.89 14.05 -7.64
N TYR A 286 -14.75 13.34 -7.71
CA TYR A 286 -13.92 13.25 -8.91
C TYR A 286 -14.62 12.51 -10.05
N GLU A 287 -15.24 11.37 -9.77
CA GLU A 287 -15.98 10.57 -10.75
C GLU A 287 -17.16 11.36 -11.37
N ASN A 288 -17.76 12.27 -10.61
CA ASN A 288 -18.83 13.15 -11.07
C ASN A 288 -18.33 14.44 -11.75
N GLY A 289 -17.04 14.53 -12.11
CA GLY A 289 -16.45 15.62 -12.85
C GLY A 289 -16.15 16.88 -12.02
N GLY A 290 -16.10 16.76 -10.68
CA GLY A 290 -15.75 17.80 -9.75
C GLY A 290 -14.52 17.46 -8.91
N HIS A 291 -14.47 18.04 -7.73
CA HIS A 291 -13.49 17.77 -6.68
C HIS A 291 -14.12 18.02 -5.31
N ALA A 292 -13.54 17.44 -4.27
CA ALA A 292 -13.90 17.77 -2.89
C ALA A 292 -12.67 17.62 -1.97
N TYR A 293 -12.76 18.22 -0.78
CA TYR A 293 -11.69 18.23 0.21
C TYR A 293 -12.19 17.66 1.53
N HIS A 294 -11.41 16.74 2.10
CA HIS A 294 -11.61 16.23 3.47
C HIS A 294 -10.34 16.44 4.31
N ALA A 295 -9.20 16.00 3.78
CA ALA A 295 -7.87 16.25 4.30
C ALA A 295 -6.89 16.31 3.12
N THR A 296 -5.69 16.86 3.34
CA THR A 296 -4.69 17.00 2.27
C THR A 296 -4.22 15.65 1.77
N MET A 297 -4.27 15.45 0.45
CA MET A 297 -3.81 14.26 -0.24
C MET A 297 -2.38 14.45 -0.78
N PRO A 298 -1.58 13.39 -0.90
CA PRO A 298 -0.26 13.38 -1.54
C PRO A 298 -0.42 13.37 -3.07
N THR A 299 -0.85 14.50 -3.64
CA THR A 299 -1.29 14.61 -5.04
C THR A 299 -0.24 14.24 -6.06
N ASP A 300 1.03 14.64 -5.85
CA ASP A 300 2.13 14.28 -6.76
C ASP A 300 2.42 12.79 -6.71
N ALA A 301 2.44 12.18 -5.53
CA ALA A 301 2.65 10.74 -5.39
C ALA A 301 1.48 9.92 -5.98
N LEU A 302 0.26 10.43 -5.90
CA LEU A 302 -0.91 9.81 -6.56
C LEU A 302 -0.83 9.92 -8.09
N ARG A 303 -0.33 11.03 -8.63
CA ARG A 303 -0.04 11.15 -10.06
C ARG A 303 1.01 10.14 -10.51
N ASP A 304 2.13 10.04 -9.78
CA ASP A 304 3.19 9.09 -10.09
C ASP A 304 2.66 7.63 -9.98
N PHE A 305 1.78 7.37 -9.02
CA PHE A 305 1.09 6.08 -8.90
C PHE A 305 0.21 5.82 -10.12
N ARG A 306 -0.63 6.77 -10.55
CA ARG A 306 -1.42 6.64 -11.78
C ARG A 306 -0.55 6.31 -12.98
N ASP A 307 0.61 6.94 -13.10
CA ASP A 307 1.51 6.73 -14.24
C ASP A 307 2.08 5.31 -14.24
N THR A 308 2.45 4.74 -13.08
CA THR A 308 2.83 3.32 -12.98
C THR A 308 1.67 2.36 -13.24
N MET A 309 0.44 2.72 -12.88
CA MET A 309 -0.75 1.93 -13.24
C MET A 309 -0.98 1.91 -14.76
N LEU A 310 -0.77 3.04 -15.45
CA LEU A 310 -0.83 3.12 -16.91
C LEU A 310 0.26 2.27 -17.57
N GLU A 311 1.47 2.26 -17.01
CA GLU A 311 2.56 1.38 -17.45
C GLU A 311 2.16 -0.09 -17.33
N ALA A 312 1.63 -0.49 -16.17
CA ALA A 312 1.15 -1.85 -15.94
C ALA A 312 0.01 -2.25 -16.90
N ARG A 313 -0.95 -1.35 -17.13
CA ARG A 313 -2.06 -1.56 -18.07
C ARG A 313 -1.56 -1.73 -19.50
N ASN A 314 -0.61 -0.90 -19.93
CA ASN A 314 -0.04 -0.96 -21.28
C ASN A 314 0.76 -2.24 -21.52
N TYR A 315 1.41 -2.78 -20.50
CA TYR A 315 2.07 -4.09 -20.57
C TYR A 315 1.03 -5.24 -20.59
N GLY A 316 -0.04 -5.11 -19.85
CA GLY A 316 -1.15 -6.07 -19.74
C GLY A 316 -1.22 -6.75 -18.38
N PHE A 317 -2.32 -6.57 -17.67
CA PHE A 317 -2.52 -7.10 -16.31
C PHE A 317 -2.45 -8.63 -16.26
N ASP A 318 -2.98 -9.33 -17.28
CA ASP A 318 -2.90 -10.80 -17.37
C ASP A 318 -1.48 -11.29 -17.58
N LEU A 319 -0.68 -10.58 -18.37
CA LEU A 319 0.74 -10.89 -18.58
C LEU A 319 1.52 -10.71 -17.28
N LEU A 320 1.26 -9.62 -16.53
CA LEU A 320 1.87 -9.39 -15.24
C LEU A 320 1.48 -10.46 -14.21
N LYS A 321 0.20 -10.84 -14.16
CA LYS A 321 -0.27 -11.94 -13.30
C LYS A 321 0.47 -13.23 -13.61
N LYS A 322 0.58 -13.59 -14.89
CA LYS A 322 1.30 -14.78 -15.33
C LYS A 322 2.79 -14.70 -14.98
N ALA A 323 3.45 -13.58 -15.26
CA ALA A 323 4.86 -13.37 -14.92
C ALA A 323 5.13 -13.48 -13.42
N GLN A 324 4.21 -12.95 -12.58
CA GLN A 324 4.31 -13.05 -11.13
C GLN A 324 4.31 -14.51 -10.65
N TRP A 325 3.41 -15.34 -11.17
CA TRP A 325 3.36 -16.76 -10.83
C TRP A 325 4.61 -17.49 -11.32
N VAL A 326 5.01 -17.30 -12.58
CA VAL A 326 6.22 -17.92 -13.14
C VAL A 326 7.46 -17.57 -12.31
N LEU A 327 7.61 -16.30 -11.91
CA LEU A 327 8.74 -15.87 -11.10
C LEU A 327 8.69 -16.51 -9.68
N GLY A 328 7.52 -16.49 -9.04
CA GLY A 328 7.35 -17.05 -7.70
C GLY A 328 7.65 -18.55 -7.64
N ASP A 329 7.13 -19.30 -8.59
CA ASP A 329 7.34 -20.76 -8.68
C ASP A 329 8.81 -21.10 -8.97
N ALA A 330 9.44 -20.40 -9.91
CA ALA A 330 10.85 -20.60 -10.24
C ALA A 330 11.79 -20.27 -9.06
N VAL A 331 11.49 -19.24 -8.26
CA VAL A 331 12.28 -18.94 -7.06
C VAL A 331 12.10 -20.01 -5.98
N ARG A 332 10.89 -20.56 -5.81
CA ARG A 332 10.66 -21.67 -4.88
C ARG A 332 11.40 -22.92 -5.31
N GLU A 333 11.34 -23.27 -6.58
CA GLU A 333 12.03 -24.42 -7.15
C GLU A 333 13.55 -24.30 -6.94
N MET A 334 14.14 -23.16 -7.29
CA MET A 334 15.55 -22.85 -7.07
C MET A 334 15.99 -23.03 -5.59
N LEU A 335 15.18 -22.59 -4.64
CA LEU A 335 15.49 -22.74 -3.21
C LEU A 335 15.29 -24.21 -2.75
N ALA A 336 14.27 -24.89 -3.26
CA ALA A 336 14.02 -26.30 -2.96
C ALA A 336 15.15 -27.22 -3.46
N GLU A 337 15.72 -26.94 -4.63
CA GLU A 337 16.90 -27.65 -5.15
C GLU A 337 18.12 -27.55 -4.22
N LYS A 338 18.20 -26.47 -3.45
CA LYS A 338 19.22 -26.27 -2.40
C LYS A 338 18.82 -26.83 -1.03
N ASN A 339 17.73 -27.55 -0.94
CA ASN A 339 17.16 -28.11 0.30
C ASN A 339 16.74 -27.01 1.32
N ILE A 340 16.43 -25.80 0.88
CA ILE A 340 15.95 -24.71 1.73
C ILE A 340 14.44 -24.87 1.93
N VAL A 341 14.01 -25.12 3.16
CA VAL A 341 12.63 -25.46 3.49
C VAL A 341 11.74 -24.22 3.42
N SER A 342 10.63 -24.29 2.67
CA SER A 342 9.61 -23.25 2.60
C SER A 342 8.79 -23.17 3.89
N VAL A 343 8.45 -21.95 4.32
CA VAL A 343 7.49 -21.75 5.42
C VAL A 343 6.05 -21.99 4.94
N ALA A 344 5.72 -21.67 3.71
CA ALA A 344 4.41 -21.96 3.15
C ALA A 344 4.28 -23.46 2.81
N ALA A 345 3.22 -24.07 3.27
CA ALA A 345 2.87 -25.45 2.92
C ALA A 345 2.56 -25.59 1.43
N ASN A 346 2.69 -26.78 0.91
CA ASN A 346 2.37 -27.07 -0.49
C ASN A 346 0.92 -26.70 -0.81
N GLY A 347 0.69 -26.05 -1.95
CA GLY A 347 -0.60 -25.50 -2.37
C GLY A 347 -0.91 -24.08 -1.83
N PHE A 348 -0.08 -23.56 -0.91
CA PHE A 348 -0.27 -22.22 -0.32
C PHE A 348 0.88 -21.25 -0.57
N GLY A 349 1.78 -21.55 -1.49
CA GLY A 349 2.92 -20.68 -1.80
C GLY A 349 2.53 -19.40 -2.53
N ALA A 350 2.75 -18.21 -1.92
CA ALA A 350 2.44 -16.93 -2.53
C ALA A 350 3.43 -16.58 -3.67
N PRO A 351 2.99 -16.04 -4.83
CA PRO A 351 3.89 -15.78 -5.95
C PRO A 351 4.73 -14.52 -5.80
N ALA A 352 4.31 -13.57 -4.96
CA ALA A 352 4.94 -12.27 -4.81
C ALA A 352 5.95 -12.18 -3.66
N VAL A 353 5.96 -13.16 -2.77
CA VAL A 353 6.92 -13.26 -1.66
C VAL A 353 7.21 -14.70 -1.34
N VAL A 354 8.48 -15.04 -1.23
CA VAL A 354 8.96 -16.40 -0.86
C VAL A 354 9.62 -16.31 0.50
N VAL A 355 9.20 -17.18 1.42
CA VAL A 355 9.68 -17.21 2.80
C VAL A 355 10.20 -18.60 3.12
N ASN A 356 11.43 -18.65 3.62
CA ASN A 356 12.10 -19.90 3.89
C ASN A 356 12.76 -19.88 5.28
N TYR A 357 12.88 -21.06 5.86
CA TYR A 357 13.59 -21.27 7.12
C TYR A 357 15.10 -21.05 6.95
N THR A 358 15.74 -20.60 8.02
CA THR A 358 17.20 -20.54 8.16
C THR A 358 17.60 -20.78 9.60
N SER A 359 18.77 -21.37 9.82
CA SER A 359 19.41 -21.42 11.14
C SER A 359 20.40 -20.27 11.35
N ASP A 360 20.77 -19.57 10.28
CA ASP A 360 21.79 -18.50 10.31
C ASP A 360 21.14 -17.13 10.65
N PRO A 361 21.61 -16.45 11.73
CA PRO A 361 21.11 -15.12 12.09
C PRO A 361 21.43 -14.03 11.06
N GLU A 362 22.53 -14.15 10.31
CA GLU A 362 22.90 -13.13 9.31
C GLU A 362 22.06 -13.25 8.04
N ILE A 363 21.64 -14.48 7.67
CA ILE A 363 20.65 -14.72 6.63
C ILE A 363 19.28 -14.22 7.10
N GLN A 364 18.88 -14.50 8.35
CA GLN A 364 17.61 -14.03 8.91
C GLN A 364 17.44 -12.51 8.80
N THR A 365 18.50 -11.77 9.11
CA THR A 365 18.48 -10.30 9.06
C THR A 365 18.64 -9.74 7.65
N GLY A 366 19.03 -10.56 6.68
CA GLY A 366 19.37 -10.17 5.32
C GLY A 366 20.78 -9.63 5.15
N LYS A 367 21.62 -9.65 6.20
CA LYS A 367 23.00 -9.10 6.17
C LYS A 367 23.85 -9.82 5.13
N SER A 368 23.86 -11.15 5.11
CA SER A 368 24.64 -11.93 4.13
C SER A 368 24.27 -11.60 2.69
N PHE A 369 22.97 -11.35 2.41
CA PHE A 369 22.52 -10.90 1.09
C PHE A 369 22.97 -9.48 0.77
N ALA A 370 22.95 -8.58 1.76
CA ALA A 370 23.37 -7.19 1.59
C ALA A 370 24.88 -7.08 1.28
N GLU A 371 25.72 -7.92 1.88
CA GLU A 371 27.15 -8.02 1.59
C GLU A 371 27.43 -8.44 0.14
N GLU A 372 26.52 -9.20 -0.47
CA GLU A 372 26.56 -9.57 -1.90
C GLU A 372 25.78 -8.56 -2.79
N GLY A 373 25.41 -7.39 -2.24
CA GLY A 373 24.77 -6.29 -2.96
C GLY A 373 23.26 -6.50 -3.21
N MET A 374 22.58 -7.38 -2.47
CA MET A 374 21.17 -7.64 -2.61
C MET A 374 20.42 -7.41 -1.29
N GLN A 375 19.42 -6.53 -1.29
CA GLN A 375 18.58 -6.31 -0.12
C GLN A 375 17.37 -7.24 -0.15
N ILE A 376 17.23 -8.07 0.88
CA ILE A 376 16.04 -8.89 1.17
C ILE A 376 15.36 -8.40 2.46
N ALA A 377 14.22 -8.99 2.79
CA ALA A 377 13.54 -8.66 4.05
C ALA A 377 13.90 -9.67 5.15
N ALA A 378 14.17 -9.14 6.35
CA ALA A 378 14.38 -9.97 7.54
C ALA A 378 13.16 -10.84 7.85
N GLY A 379 13.39 -12.02 8.40
CA GLY A 379 12.33 -12.86 8.97
C GLY A 379 11.69 -12.19 10.18
N VAL A 380 10.40 -12.42 10.36
CA VAL A 380 9.59 -11.91 11.48
C VAL A 380 8.74 -13.04 12.07
N PRO A 381 8.29 -12.95 13.33
CA PRO A 381 7.39 -13.93 13.91
C PRO A 381 6.06 -13.98 13.15
N LEU A 382 5.30 -15.07 13.31
CA LEU A 382 3.98 -15.23 12.68
C LEU A 382 2.84 -14.80 13.60
N GLN A 383 3.00 -14.95 14.91
CA GLN A 383 1.92 -14.85 15.91
C GLN A 383 0.84 -15.93 15.70
N CYS A 384 1.31 -17.12 15.30
CA CYS A 384 0.53 -18.33 15.03
C CYS A 384 1.02 -19.53 15.86
N ASP A 385 1.50 -19.26 17.08
CA ASP A 385 2.02 -20.25 18.03
C ASP A 385 3.24 -21.02 17.48
N GLU A 386 4.06 -20.36 16.67
CA GLU A 386 5.30 -20.89 16.13
C GLU A 386 6.33 -21.20 17.22
N PRO A 387 7.24 -22.18 17.01
CA PRO A 387 8.30 -22.52 17.97
C PRO A 387 9.19 -21.32 18.29
N ALA A 388 9.79 -21.30 19.49
CA ALA A 388 10.64 -20.20 19.96
C ALA A 388 11.91 -20.01 19.11
N ASP A 389 12.36 -21.05 18.42
CA ASP A 389 13.49 -21.05 17.49
C ASP A 389 13.08 -20.75 16.03
N PHE A 390 11.83 -20.35 15.79
CA PHE A 390 11.34 -19.99 14.45
C PHE A 390 12.16 -18.84 13.87
N ARG A 391 12.89 -19.16 12.80
CA ARG A 391 13.77 -18.23 12.12
C ARG A 391 13.64 -18.38 10.62
N THR A 392 13.45 -17.26 9.92
CA THR A 392 13.17 -17.22 8.49
C THR A 392 13.86 -16.05 7.81
N PHE A 393 13.89 -16.06 6.48
CA PHE A 393 14.19 -14.89 5.64
C PHE A 393 13.15 -14.78 4.53
N ARG A 394 13.01 -13.58 3.95
CA ARG A 394 11.94 -13.27 2.99
C ARG A 394 12.50 -12.65 1.72
N ILE A 395 12.18 -13.21 0.57
CA ILE A 395 12.51 -12.66 -0.75
C ILE A 395 11.26 -12.06 -1.35
N GLY A 396 11.24 -10.72 -1.53
CA GLY A 396 10.14 -10.01 -2.18
C GLY A 396 10.33 -9.97 -3.71
N LEU A 397 9.29 -10.35 -4.43
CA LEU A 397 9.26 -10.42 -5.89
C LEU A 397 8.33 -9.37 -6.49
N PHE A 398 8.14 -8.26 -5.77
CA PHE A 398 7.36 -7.11 -6.22
C PHE A 398 8.17 -6.25 -7.19
N GLY A 399 7.47 -5.55 -8.07
CA GLY A 399 8.04 -4.56 -8.97
C GLY A 399 7.99 -4.97 -10.43
N LEU A 400 7.59 -4.05 -11.31
CA LEU A 400 7.51 -4.25 -12.75
C LEU A 400 8.87 -4.59 -13.36
N ASP A 401 9.96 -4.02 -12.80
CA ASP A 401 11.35 -4.32 -13.18
C ASP A 401 11.70 -5.81 -13.14
N LYS A 402 11.07 -6.57 -12.22
CA LYS A 402 11.28 -8.01 -12.08
C LYS A 402 10.40 -8.81 -13.04
N LEU A 403 9.18 -8.32 -13.27
CA LEU A 403 8.18 -9.04 -14.06
C LEU A 403 8.37 -8.86 -15.56
N TYR A 404 8.98 -7.74 -16.00
CA TYR A 404 9.32 -7.50 -17.41
C TYR A 404 10.46 -8.40 -17.91
N ASP A 405 11.33 -8.85 -17.00
CA ASP A 405 12.47 -9.72 -17.30
C ASP A 405 12.62 -10.81 -16.24
N VAL A 406 11.72 -11.79 -16.24
CA VAL A 406 11.74 -12.91 -15.31
C VAL A 406 13.05 -13.73 -15.40
N PRO A 407 13.56 -14.09 -16.59
CA PRO A 407 14.83 -14.82 -16.70
C PRO A 407 16.02 -14.04 -16.13
N GLY A 408 16.14 -12.75 -16.47
CA GLY A 408 17.21 -11.90 -15.93
C GLY A 408 17.09 -11.68 -14.42
N THR A 409 15.87 -11.58 -13.90
CA THR A 409 15.63 -11.50 -12.45
C THR A 409 16.08 -12.77 -11.73
N LEU A 410 15.73 -13.95 -12.25
CA LEU A 410 16.17 -15.23 -11.73
C LEU A 410 17.69 -15.38 -11.77
N ALA A 411 18.32 -15.01 -12.87
CA ALA A 411 19.77 -15.08 -13.02
C ALA A 411 20.50 -14.18 -11.99
N ARG A 412 19.97 -12.95 -11.75
CA ARG A 412 20.52 -12.05 -10.72
C ARG A 412 20.36 -12.63 -9.31
N LEU A 413 19.19 -13.19 -9.00
CA LEU A 413 18.91 -13.77 -7.69
C LEU A 413 19.75 -15.04 -7.46
N SER A 414 19.80 -15.97 -8.42
CA SER A 414 20.55 -17.23 -8.32
C SER A 414 22.04 -16.98 -8.00
N ARG A 415 22.65 -16.00 -8.67
CA ARG A 415 24.06 -15.65 -8.43
C ARG A 415 24.36 -15.29 -6.97
N VAL A 416 23.41 -14.63 -6.29
CA VAL A 416 23.57 -14.25 -4.89
C VAL A 416 23.19 -15.43 -3.97
N VAL A 417 22.11 -16.13 -4.29
CA VAL A 417 21.68 -17.33 -3.58
C VAL A 417 22.79 -18.40 -3.56
N ASP A 418 23.50 -18.60 -4.69
CA ASP A 418 24.60 -19.57 -4.79
C ASP A 418 25.81 -19.24 -3.90
N LYS A 419 25.94 -18.00 -3.46
CA LYS A 419 27.03 -17.56 -2.56
C LYS A 419 26.62 -17.53 -1.10
N VAL A 420 25.33 -17.32 -0.83
CA VAL A 420 24.81 -17.07 0.52
C VAL A 420 24.21 -18.35 1.11
N LEU A 421 23.57 -19.18 0.29
CA LEU A 421 22.89 -20.41 0.66
C LEU A 421 23.55 -21.64 0.06
#